data_309866d247056b4162b5a6dedebd4a0c
#
_entry.id   309866d247056b4162b5a6dedebd4a0c
#
_cell.length_a   1.000
_cell.length_b   1.000
_cell.length_c   1.000
_cell.angle_alpha   90.00
_cell.angle_beta   90.00
_cell.angle_gamma   90.00
#
_symmetry.space_group_name_H-M   'P 1'
#
loop_
_entity.id
_entity.type
_entity.pdbx_description
1 polymer ?
#
loop_
_entity_poly.entity_id
_entity_poly.type
_entity_poly.pdbx_seq_one_letter_code
_entity_poly.pdbx_strand_id
1 'polypeptide(L)'
;DVDTLSNALQQTLSRVISAICTFTFVLFMMLRINVLMTCIILVALPVIALLSKFVVKKSQPLFDDQQNTLADLNGTINELYDGYSEILSYNQQEHALERFQKDNERMRVSSFKAQFVSSLINPLCSLITYLSIGCASLVGCLQVLNGTIALGQLQAFIRYIWQINDPISQIS
;
A
#
# COMPACT_ATOMS: atom_id res chain seq x y z
N ASP A 1 9.37 14.41 24.12
CA ASP A 1 10.03 13.58 23.07
C ASP A 1 10.28 12.13 23.53
N VAL A 2 10.76 11.89 24.78
CA VAL A 2 10.99 10.51 25.29
C VAL A 2 9.67 9.78 25.51
N ASP A 3 8.66 10.44 26.05
CA ASP A 3 7.32 9.86 26.28
C ASP A 3 6.61 9.54 24.96
N THR A 4 6.79 10.37 23.92
CA THR A 4 6.26 10.11 22.59
C THR A 4 6.91 8.88 21.96
N LEU A 5 8.23 8.73 22.12
CA LEU A 5 8.98 7.57 21.65
C LEU A 5 8.57 6.29 22.41
N SER A 6 8.42 6.37 23.74
CA SER A 6 7.98 5.26 24.58
C SER A 6 6.58 4.80 24.19
N ASN A 7 5.64 5.73 24.00
CA ASN A 7 4.27 5.42 23.57
C ASN A 7 4.24 4.80 22.15
N ALA A 8 5.04 5.31 21.22
CA ALA A 8 5.14 4.77 19.87
C ALA A 8 5.70 3.35 19.88
N LEU A 9 6.73 3.08 20.68
CA LEU A 9 7.30 1.73 20.85
C LEU A 9 6.30 0.76 21.46
N GLN A 10 5.59 1.16 22.54
CA GLN A 10 4.57 0.32 23.16
C GLN A 10 3.43 -0.01 22.20
N GLN A 11 2.94 0.99 21.45
CA GLN A 11 1.89 0.76 20.44
C GLN A 11 2.36 -0.18 19.34
N THR A 12 3.56 0.00 18.84
CA THR A 12 4.13 -0.84 17.77
C THR A 12 4.31 -2.29 18.27
N LEU A 13 4.89 -2.48 19.45
CA LEU A 13 5.05 -3.81 20.06
C LEU A 13 3.69 -4.50 20.28
N SER A 14 2.71 -3.77 20.83
CA SER A 14 1.36 -4.30 21.06
C SER A 14 0.69 -4.71 19.74
N ARG A 15 0.84 -3.91 18.68
CA ARG A 15 0.30 -4.23 17.34
C ARG A 15 0.96 -5.48 16.75
N VAL A 16 2.28 -5.60 16.83
CA VAL A 16 3.01 -6.76 16.32
C VAL A 16 2.60 -8.04 17.06
N ILE A 17 2.56 -7.99 18.39
CA ILE A 17 2.14 -9.14 19.21
C ILE A 17 0.69 -9.53 18.87
N SER A 18 -0.23 -8.56 18.83
CA SER A 18 -1.63 -8.80 18.48
C SER A 18 -1.78 -9.36 17.07
N ALA A 19 -1.01 -8.86 16.10
CA ALA A 19 -1.03 -9.36 14.73
C ALA A 19 -0.61 -10.83 14.65
N ILE A 20 0.49 -11.20 15.33
CA ILE A 20 0.99 -12.59 15.37
C ILE A 20 -0.03 -13.51 16.05
N CYS A 21 -0.58 -13.11 17.19
CA CYS A 21 -1.58 -13.89 17.92
C CYS A 21 -2.86 -14.08 17.09
N THR A 22 -3.36 -13.00 16.49
CA THR A 22 -4.57 -13.03 15.63
C THR A 22 -4.33 -13.92 14.42
N PHE A 23 -3.22 -13.74 13.71
CA PHE A 23 -2.88 -14.55 12.54
C PHE A 23 -2.82 -16.05 12.87
N THR A 24 -2.13 -16.40 13.95
CA THR A 24 -1.98 -17.80 14.37
C THR A 24 -3.31 -18.42 14.77
N PHE A 25 -4.10 -17.70 15.57
CA PHE A 25 -5.40 -18.18 16.03
C PHE A 25 -6.40 -18.31 14.88
N VAL A 26 -6.49 -17.32 14.02
CA VAL A 26 -7.39 -17.32 12.87
C VAL A 26 -7.02 -18.43 11.89
N LEU A 27 -5.73 -18.59 11.58
CA LEU A 27 -5.25 -19.67 10.73
C LEU A 27 -5.61 -21.05 11.29
N PHE A 28 -5.43 -21.25 12.59
CA PHE A 28 -5.84 -22.49 13.26
C PHE A 28 -7.33 -22.75 13.15
N MET A 29 -8.17 -21.73 13.35
CA MET A 29 -9.62 -21.84 13.21
C MET A 29 -10.06 -22.12 11.78
N MET A 30 -9.43 -21.50 10.79
CA MET A 30 -9.70 -21.75 9.38
C MET A 30 -9.37 -23.18 8.97
N LEU A 31 -8.24 -23.72 9.42
CA LEU A 31 -7.84 -25.12 9.18
C LEU A 31 -8.83 -26.10 9.82
N ARG A 32 -9.40 -25.76 10.97
CA ARG A 32 -10.43 -26.58 11.64
C ARG A 32 -11.76 -26.60 10.88
N ILE A 33 -12.11 -25.53 10.19
CA ILE A 33 -13.34 -25.46 9.39
C ILE A 33 -13.15 -26.23 8.09
N ASN A 34 -12.13 -25.86 7.30
CA ASN A 34 -11.90 -26.50 6.02
C ASN A 34 -10.47 -26.26 5.50
N VAL A 35 -9.71 -27.32 5.32
CA VAL A 35 -8.33 -27.26 4.85
C VAL A 35 -8.25 -26.75 3.39
N LEU A 36 -9.15 -27.20 2.51
CA LEU A 36 -9.12 -26.82 1.10
C LEU A 36 -9.38 -25.33 0.89
N MET A 37 -10.38 -24.77 1.57
CA MET A 37 -10.66 -23.33 1.54
C MET A 37 -9.48 -22.53 2.12
N THR A 38 -8.87 -23.05 3.19
CA THR A 38 -7.68 -22.41 3.81
C THR A 38 -6.48 -22.41 2.87
N CYS A 39 -6.25 -23.49 2.11
CA CYS A 39 -5.20 -23.54 1.10
C CYS A 39 -5.39 -22.49 0.00
N ILE A 40 -6.63 -22.25 -0.45
CA ILE A 40 -6.92 -21.19 -1.45
C ILE A 40 -6.43 -19.82 -0.92
N ILE A 41 -6.75 -19.50 0.34
CA ILE A 41 -6.33 -18.23 0.95
C ILE A 41 -4.82 -18.19 1.18
N LEU A 42 -4.22 -19.28 1.64
CA LEU A 42 -2.77 -19.35 1.85
C LEU A 42 -1.97 -19.18 0.55
N VAL A 43 -2.50 -19.59 -0.60
CA VAL A 43 -1.88 -19.36 -1.92
C VAL A 43 -2.01 -17.90 -2.34
N ALA A 44 -3.08 -17.22 -1.96
CA ALA A 44 -3.26 -15.80 -2.27
C ALA A 44 -2.22 -14.90 -1.57
N LEU A 45 -1.79 -15.22 -0.34
CA LEU A 45 -0.83 -14.42 0.42
C LEU A 45 0.53 -14.24 -0.30
N PRO A 46 1.22 -15.30 -0.75
CA PRO A 46 2.47 -15.13 -1.49
C PRO A 46 2.26 -14.42 -2.85
N VAL A 47 1.10 -14.60 -3.50
CA VAL A 47 0.78 -13.87 -4.73
C VAL A 47 0.70 -12.38 -4.47
N ILE A 48 0.01 -11.95 -3.40
CA ILE A 48 -0.07 -10.55 -2.97
C ILE A 48 1.33 -10.02 -2.65
N ALA A 49 2.14 -10.77 -1.89
CA ALA A 49 3.50 -10.36 -1.53
C ALA A 49 4.41 -10.18 -2.75
N LEU A 50 4.35 -11.10 -3.72
CA LEU A 50 5.13 -11.01 -4.96
C LEU A 50 4.69 -9.82 -5.81
N LEU A 51 3.37 -9.60 -5.93
CA LEU A 51 2.82 -8.46 -6.67
C LEU A 51 3.22 -7.13 -6.02
N SER A 52 3.09 -7.01 -4.70
CA SER A 52 3.52 -5.82 -3.95
C SER A 52 5.02 -5.55 -4.16
N LYS A 53 5.87 -6.58 -4.03
CA LYS A 53 7.31 -6.47 -4.28
C LYS A 53 7.62 -6.00 -5.70
N PHE A 54 6.88 -6.50 -6.68
CA PHE A 54 7.05 -6.10 -8.09
C PHE A 54 6.69 -4.62 -8.30
N VAL A 55 5.55 -4.17 -7.76
CA VAL A 55 5.10 -2.78 -7.90
C VAL A 55 6.04 -1.85 -7.14
N VAL A 56 6.44 -2.17 -5.91
CA VAL A 56 7.41 -1.37 -5.12
C VAL A 56 8.72 -1.23 -5.87
N LYS A 57 9.28 -2.33 -6.40
CA LYS A 57 10.53 -2.26 -7.17
C LYS A 57 10.41 -1.36 -8.41
N LYS A 58 9.23 -1.29 -9.02
CA LYS A 58 8.99 -0.46 -10.19
C LYS A 58 8.67 1.00 -9.83
N SER A 59 8.09 1.25 -8.68
CA SER A 59 7.78 2.61 -8.21
C SER A 59 8.99 3.32 -7.59
N GLN A 60 9.93 2.58 -7.00
CA GLN A 60 11.10 3.16 -6.33
C GLN A 60 11.89 4.15 -7.19
N PRO A 61 12.31 3.81 -8.43
CA PRO A 61 13.04 4.76 -9.28
C PRO A 61 12.20 5.99 -9.68
N LEU A 62 10.86 5.88 -9.68
CA LEU A 62 9.97 7.00 -9.94
C LEU A 62 9.91 7.97 -8.74
N PHE A 63 9.98 7.44 -7.52
CA PHE A 63 10.09 8.26 -6.32
C PHE A 63 11.45 8.94 -6.22
N ASP A 64 12.53 8.27 -6.61
CA ASP A 64 13.87 8.87 -6.68
C ASP A 64 13.88 10.02 -7.70
N ASP A 65 13.29 9.85 -8.88
CA ASP A 65 13.10 10.92 -9.88
C ASP A 65 12.26 12.08 -9.35
N GLN A 66 11.17 11.78 -8.62
CA GLN A 66 10.34 12.78 -7.96
C GLN A 66 11.13 13.59 -6.92
N GLN A 67 11.95 12.94 -6.09
CA GLN A 67 12.78 13.63 -5.11
C GLN A 67 13.83 14.53 -5.76
N ASN A 68 14.45 14.06 -6.84
CA ASN A 68 15.42 14.86 -7.60
C ASN A 68 14.76 16.08 -8.25
N THR A 69 13.61 15.90 -8.91
CA THR A 69 12.87 17.02 -9.51
C THR A 69 12.33 18.00 -8.46
N LEU A 70 11.99 17.54 -7.26
CA LEU A 70 11.62 18.39 -6.13
C LEU A 70 12.82 19.23 -5.66
N ALA A 71 13.99 18.61 -5.56
CA ALA A 71 15.22 19.33 -5.19
C ALA A 71 15.59 20.39 -6.24
N ASP A 72 15.50 20.06 -7.54
CA ASP A 72 15.73 21.00 -8.64
C ASP A 72 14.76 22.19 -8.58
N LEU A 73 13.45 21.92 -8.40
CA LEU A 73 12.44 22.96 -8.26
C LEU A 73 12.70 23.88 -7.06
N ASN A 74 13.02 23.30 -5.89
CA ASN A 74 13.38 24.08 -4.70
C ASN A 74 14.64 24.92 -4.93
N GLY A 75 15.65 24.37 -5.63
CA GLY A 75 16.85 25.11 -6.05
C GLY A 75 16.48 26.32 -6.92
N THR A 76 15.65 26.11 -7.94
CA THR A 76 15.15 27.19 -8.81
C THR A 76 14.38 28.26 -8.02
N ILE A 77 13.51 27.85 -7.09
CA ILE A 77 12.76 28.79 -6.25
C ILE A 77 13.70 29.65 -5.41
N ASN A 78 14.69 29.04 -4.74
CA ASN A 78 15.65 29.77 -3.92
C ASN A 78 16.50 30.73 -4.76
N GLU A 79 16.98 30.30 -5.92
CA GLU A 79 17.76 31.14 -6.84
C GLU A 79 16.95 32.35 -7.34
N LEU A 80 15.67 32.12 -7.72
CA LEU A 80 14.80 33.21 -8.18
C LEU A 80 14.42 34.15 -7.03
N TYR A 81 14.32 33.64 -5.80
CA TYR A 81 14.05 34.47 -4.62
C TYR A 81 15.24 35.32 -4.23
N ASP A 82 16.41 34.70 -4.18
CA ASP A 82 17.69 35.42 -3.85
C ASP A 82 18.05 36.44 -4.91
N GLY A 83 17.81 36.13 -6.21
CA GLY A 83 18.08 37.02 -7.35
C GLY A 83 16.91 37.95 -7.71
N TYR A 84 15.91 38.12 -6.85
CA TYR A 84 14.68 38.87 -7.17
C TYR A 84 14.96 40.33 -7.59
N SER A 85 15.89 41.01 -6.91
CA SER A 85 16.27 42.41 -7.20
C SER A 85 16.90 42.55 -8.59
N GLU A 86 17.74 41.60 -8.97
CA GLU A 86 18.41 41.54 -10.26
C GLU A 86 17.43 41.27 -11.40
N ILE A 87 16.51 40.30 -11.17
CA ILE A 87 15.44 39.96 -12.12
C ILE A 87 14.62 41.20 -12.45
N LEU A 88 14.24 41.98 -11.43
CA LEU A 88 13.49 43.23 -11.61
C LEU A 88 14.34 44.29 -12.34
N SER A 89 15.60 44.49 -11.94
CA SER A 89 16.47 45.52 -12.48
C SER A 89 16.79 45.31 -13.97
N TYR A 90 16.90 44.03 -14.38
CA TYR A 90 17.19 43.67 -15.78
C TYR A 90 15.94 43.27 -16.58
N ASN A 91 14.73 43.46 -16.04
CA ASN A 91 13.44 43.16 -16.69
C ASN A 91 13.33 41.70 -17.20
N GLN A 92 13.86 40.75 -16.38
CA GLN A 92 13.94 39.33 -16.72
C GLN A 92 12.80 38.47 -16.10
N GLN A 93 11.68 39.06 -15.71
CA GLN A 93 10.61 38.36 -15.02
C GLN A 93 9.99 37.25 -15.88
N GLU A 94 9.84 37.46 -17.18
CA GLU A 94 9.27 36.49 -18.11
C GLU A 94 10.17 35.25 -18.21
N HIS A 95 11.49 35.44 -18.34
CA HIS A 95 12.47 34.36 -18.39
C HIS A 95 12.53 33.57 -17.06
N ALA A 96 12.45 34.27 -15.94
CA ALA A 96 12.37 33.65 -14.60
C ALA A 96 11.09 32.78 -14.47
N LEU A 97 9.97 33.28 -14.96
CA LEU A 97 8.69 32.54 -14.95
C LEU A 97 8.74 31.30 -15.85
N GLU A 98 9.30 31.42 -17.05
CA GLU A 98 9.47 30.28 -17.96
C GLU A 98 10.32 29.17 -17.33
N ARG A 99 11.43 29.53 -16.67
CA ARG A 99 12.31 28.59 -15.97
C ARG A 99 11.55 27.88 -14.86
N PHE A 100 10.86 28.62 -14.00
CA PHE A 100 10.03 28.06 -12.96
C PHE A 100 8.94 27.11 -13.51
N GLN A 101 8.23 27.53 -14.55
CA GLN A 101 7.19 26.71 -15.17
C GLN A 101 7.73 25.40 -15.73
N LYS A 102 8.90 25.42 -16.34
CA LYS A 102 9.58 24.21 -16.85
C LYS A 102 9.90 23.22 -15.75
N ASP A 103 10.48 23.66 -14.63
CA ASP A 103 10.83 22.79 -13.51
C ASP A 103 9.59 22.32 -12.75
N ASN A 104 8.58 23.18 -12.61
CA ASN A 104 7.30 22.81 -12.02
C ASN A 104 6.56 21.74 -12.87
N GLU A 105 6.62 21.85 -14.21
CA GLU A 105 6.01 20.85 -15.09
C GLU A 105 6.79 19.51 -15.01
N ARG A 106 8.10 19.52 -14.91
CA ARG A 106 8.91 18.30 -14.66
C ARG A 106 8.51 17.66 -13.34
N MET A 107 8.39 18.43 -12.26
CA MET A 107 7.94 17.97 -10.95
C MET A 107 6.52 17.39 -11.00
N ARG A 108 5.61 18.06 -11.72
CA ARG A 108 4.23 17.56 -11.91
C ARG A 108 4.21 16.19 -12.57
N VAL A 109 4.99 16.02 -13.65
CA VAL A 109 5.04 14.76 -14.42
C VAL A 109 5.68 13.63 -13.60
N SER A 110 6.79 13.88 -12.91
CA SER A 110 7.46 12.88 -12.08
C SER A 110 6.59 12.46 -10.89
N SER A 111 5.96 13.44 -10.21
CA SER A 111 5.01 13.18 -9.12
C SER A 111 3.81 12.37 -9.58
N PHE A 112 3.24 12.70 -10.73
CA PHE A 112 2.12 11.93 -11.27
C PHE A 112 2.49 10.48 -11.53
N LYS A 113 3.66 10.23 -12.16
CA LYS A 113 4.13 8.87 -12.45
C LYS A 113 4.37 8.07 -11.17
N ALA A 114 5.08 8.65 -10.19
CA ALA A 114 5.38 8.01 -8.91
C ALA A 114 4.08 7.65 -8.16
N GLN A 115 3.17 8.62 -8.03
CA GLN A 115 1.92 8.46 -7.32
C GLN A 115 0.96 7.49 -8.03
N PHE A 116 0.88 7.54 -9.36
CA PHE A 116 0.03 6.64 -10.14
C PHE A 116 0.46 5.18 -9.96
N VAL A 117 1.75 4.87 -10.14
CA VAL A 117 2.24 3.50 -9.99
C VAL A 117 2.09 3.00 -8.56
N SER A 118 2.41 3.84 -7.56
CA SER A 118 2.25 3.49 -6.16
C SER A 118 0.79 3.23 -5.78
N SER A 119 -0.13 4.06 -6.26
CA SER A 119 -1.56 3.91 -5.95
C SER A 119 -2.21 2.65 -6.52
N LEU A 120 -1.59 2.00 -7.51
CA LEU A 120 -2.07 0.73 -8.06
C LEU A 120 -1.89 -0.46 -7.10
N ILE A 121 -1.03 -0.36 -6.08
CA ILE A 121 -0.80 -1.45 -5.12
C ILE A 121 -2.10 -1.87 -4.46
N ASN A 122 -2.82 -0.92 -3.87
CA ASN A 122 -4.05 -1.20 -3.12
C ASN A 122 -5.15 -1.87 -3.97
N PRO A 123 -5.55 -1.33 -5.14
CA PRO A 123 -6.59 -1.97 -5.95
C PRO A 123 -6.15 -3.34 -6.49
N LEU A 124 -4.87 -3.53 -6.81
CA LEU A 124 -4.39 -4.83 -7.28
C LEU A 124 -4.38 -5.89 -6.16
N CYS A 125 -3.95 -5.53 -4.96
CA CYS A 125 -4.02 -6.42 -3.79
C CYS A 125 -5.47 -6.75 -3.43
N SER A 126 -6.36 -5.75 -3.48
CA SER A 126 -7.79 -5.94 -3.24
C SER A 126 -8.43 -6.88 -4.28
N LEU A 127 -8.06 -6.76 -5.54
CA LEU A 127 -8.54 -7.65 -6.60
C LEU A 127 -8.21 -9.11 -6.28
N ILE A 128 -6.95 -9.42 -5.91
CA ILE A 128 -6.53 -10.77 -5.55
C ILE A 128 -7.30 -11.27 -4.33
N THR A 129 -7.48 -10.41 -3.33
CA THR A 129 -8.24 -10.73 -2.12
C THR A 129 -9.69 -11.07 -2.45
N TYR A 130 -10.38 -10.24 -3.25
CA TYR A 130 -11.77 -10.51 -3.62
C TYR A 130 -11.92 -11.76 -4.50
N LEU A 131 -10.98 -12.00 -5.41
CA LEU A 131 -10.98 -13.24 -6.20
C LEU A 131 -10.82 -14.48 -5.29
N SER A 132 -9.91 -14.39 -4.31
CA SER A 132 -9.69 -15.48 -3.35
C SER A 132 -10.92 -15.73 -2.48
N ILE A 133 -11.60 -14.67 -2.01
CA ILE A 133 -12.86 -14.76 -1.28
C ILE A 133 -13.94 -15.41 -2.17
N GLY A 134 -14.04 -14.97 -3.43
CA GLY A 134 -14.99 -15.54 -4.39
C GLY A 134 -14.78 -17.04 -4.61
N CYS A 135 -13.53 -17.46 -4.87
CA CYS A 135 -13.18 -18.88 -5.03
C CYS A 135 -13.46 -19.68 -3.76
N ALA A 136 -13.04 -19.20 -2.60
CA ALA A 136 -13.29 -19.86 -1.32
C ALA A 136 -14.79 -19.96 -1.03
N SER A 137 -15.57 -18.92 -1.32
CA SER A 137 -17.02 -18.89 -1.13
C SER A 137 -17.73 -19.88 -2.06
N LEU A 138 -17.31 -20.00 -3.34
CA LEU A 138 -17.87 -20.98 -4.27
C LEU A 138 -17.65 -22.42 -3.77
N VAL A 139 -16.41 -22.72 -3.36
CA VAL A 139 -16.08 -24.04 -2.78
C VAL A 139 -16.86 -24.27 -1.50
N GLY A 140 -16.96 -23.26 -0.65
CA GLY A 140 -17.74 -23.34 0.60
C GLY A 140 -19.22 -23.57 0.36
N CYS A 141 -19.84 -22.87 -0.59
CA CYS A 141 -21.25 -23.09 -0.97
C CYS A 141 -21.50 -24.52 -1.47
N LEU A 142 -20.62 -25.05 -2.33
CA LEU A 142 -20.73 -26.43 -2.79
C LEU A 142 -20.64 -27.43 -1.63
N GLN A 143 -19.79 -27.18 -0.66
CA GLN A 143 -19.65 -28.03 0.52
C GLN A 143 -20.85 -27.92 1.47
N VAL A 144 -21.47 -26.74 1.60
CA VAL A 144 -22.72 -26.57 2.35
C VAL A 144 -23.87 -27.34 1.69
N LEU A 145 -23.98 -27.28 0.34
CA LEU A 145 -24.99 -28.05 -0.41
C LEU A 145 -24.82 -29.56 -0.27
N ASN A 146 -23.56 -30.02 -0.17
CA ASN A 146 -23.24 -31.42 0.08
C ASN A 146 -23.33 -31.83 1.56
N GLY A 147 -23.72 -30.90 2.45
CA GLY A 147 -23.85 -31.17 3.89
C GLY A 147 -22.50 -31.35 4.63
N THR A 148 -21.36 -31.04 4.00
CA THR A 148 -20.03 -31.24 4.59
C THR A 148 -19.68 -30.16 5.62
N ILE A 149 -20.17 -28.94 5.44
CA ILE A 149 -20.00 -27.82 6.37
C ILE A 149 -21.35 -27.11 6.60
N ALA A 150 -21.51 -26.53 7.78
CA ALA A 150 -22.71 -25.74 8.08
C ALA A 150 -22.57 -24.31 7.51
N LEU A 151 -23.70 -23.68 7.17
CA LEU A 151 -23.72 -22.29 6.67
C LEU A 151 -23.05 -21.31 7.62
N GLY A 152 -23.21 -21.50 8.94
CA GLY A 152 -22.55 -20.68 9.95
C GLY A 152 -21.02 -20.80 9.94
N GLN A 153 -20.49 -21.98 9.59
CA GLN A 153 -19.05 -22.19 9.43
C GLN A 153 -18.52 -21.46 8.20
N LEU A 154 -19.26 -21.43 7.10
CA LEU A 154 -18.90 -20.65 5.91
C LEU A 154 -18.87 -19.15 6.22
N GLN A 155 -19.87 -18.63 6.93
CA GLN A 155 -19.90 -17.24 7.35
C GLN A 155 -18.73 -16.88 8.28
N ALA A 156 -18.40 -17.75 9.23
CA ALA A 156 -17.25 -17.57 10.12
C ALA A 156 -15.94 -17.58 9.32
N PHE A 157 -15.82 -18.47 8.33
CA PHE A 157 -14.64 -18.55 7.47
C PHE A 157 -14.42 -17.26 6.68
N ILE A 158 -15.47 -16.68 6.08
CA ILE A 158 -15.38 -15.40 5.37
C ILE A 158 -14.92 -14.28 6.30
N ARG A 159 -15.43 -14.22 7.54
CA ARG A 159 -14.94 -13.26 8.55
C ARG A 159 -13.47 -13.44 8.88
N TYR A 160 -12.99 -14.68 8.96
CA TYR A 160 -11.58 -14.97 9.21
C TYR A 160 -10.67 -14.51 8.07
N ILE A 161 -11.12 -14.56 6.81
CA ILE A 161 -10.36 -14.01 5.68
C ILE A 161 -10.11 -12.50 5.86
N TRP A 162 -11.13 -11.73 6.26
CA TRP A 162 -10.96 -10.31 6.54
C TRP A 162 -9.98 -10.07 7.70
N GLN A 163 -10.08 -10.85 8.75
CA GLN A 163 -9.21 -10.73 9.91
C GLN A 163 -7.74 -11.06 9.63
N ILE A 164 -7.45 -11.92 8.65
CA ILE A 164 -6.07 -12.20 8.20
C ILE A 164 -5.49 -11.04 7.38
N ASN A 165 -6.33 -10.34 6.61
CA ASN A 165 -5.85 -9.23 5.77
C ASN A 165 -5.53 -7.96 6.57
N ASP A 166 -6.19 -7.72 7.71
CA ASP A 166 -5.98 -6.53 8.54
C ASP A 166 -4.52 -6.36 9.01
N PRO A 167 -3.84 -7.36 9.59
CA PRO A 167 -2.45 -7.24 10.01
C PRO A 167 -1.48 -6.97 8.84
N ILE A 168 -1.74 -7.54 7.66
CA ILE A 168 -0.88 -7.39 6.48
C ILE A 168 -0.94 -5.93 5.98
N SER A 169 -2.12 -5.33 5.98
CA SER A 169 -2.31 -3.92 5.60
C SER A 169 -1.69 -2.94 6.60
N GLN A 170 -1.53 -3.34 7.87
CA GLN A 170 -0.95 -2.48 8.92
C GLN A 170 0.59 -2.51 8.95
N ILE A 171 1.22 -3.53 8.36
CA ILE A 171 2.69 -3.70 8.32
C ILE A 171 3.28 -3.07 7.03
N SER A 172 2.47 -2.84 6.01
CA SER A 172 2.84 -2.23 4.73
C SER A 172 2.81 -0.72 4.80
#